data_e2a45afc7c142efedcfdbb4ce4f77a9d
#
_entry.id   e2a45afc7c142efedcfdbb4ce4f77a9d
#
_cell.length_a   1.000
_cell.length_b   1.000
_cell.length_c   1.000
_cell.angle_alpha   90.00
_cell.angle_beta   90.00
_cell.angle_gamma   90.00
#
_symmetry.space_group_name_H-M   'P 1'
#
loop_
_entity.id
_entity.type
_entity.pdbx_description
1 polymer ?
#
loop_
_entity_poly.entity_id
_entity_poly.type
_entity_poly.pdbx_seq_one_letter_code
_entity_poly.pdbx_strand_id
1 'polypeptide(L)'
;MLSAYVLIEAEAGKERQILEALNSNESVVDVSIVYGQYDIIAKIVLTEGDNLPSFMMDVVRPIEGIRGTSTLLSAYDPSRP
;
A
#
# COMPACT_ATOMS: atom_id res chain seq x y z
N MET A 1 -14.03 8.74 4.20
CA MET A 1 -12.69 8.65 3.60
C MET A 1 -11.73 8.01 4.60
N LEU A 2 -10.97 7.03 4.16
CA LEU A 2 -10.08 6.26 5.02
C LEU A 2 -8.67 6.35 4.47
N SER A 3 -7.70 6.68 5.33
CA SER A 3 -6.28 6.67 4.96
C SER A 3 -5.57 5.55 5.68
N ALA A 4 -4.67 4.88 5.00
CA ALA A 4 -3.87 3.80 5.59
C ALA A 4 -2.49 3.77 4.96
N TYR A 5 -1.54 3.20 5.70
CA TYR A 5 -0.19 2.94 5.20
C TYR A 5 -0.01 1.44 5.12
N VAL A 6 0.40 0.95 3.97
CA VAL A 6 0.70 -0.47 3.78
C VAL A 6 2.21 -0.60 3.69
N LEU A 7 2.78 -1.32 4.65
CA LEU A 7 4.22 -1.59 4.72
C LEU A 7 4.43 -2.97 4.12
N ILE A 8 5.35 -3.07 3.17
CA ILE A 8 5.48 -4.28 2.36
C ILE A 8 6.89 -4.82 2.44
N GLU A 9 6.99 -6.12 2.71
CA GLU A 9 8.23 -6.86 2.56
C GLU A 9 8.23 -7.50 1.18
N ALA A 10 9.27 -7.24 0.41
CA ALA A 10 9.37 -7.71 -0.97
C ALA A 10 10.45 -8.78 -1.09
N GLU A 11 10.23 -9.72 -2.01
CA GLU A 11 11.30 -10.61 -2.44
C GLU A 11 12.38 -9.80 -3.13
N ALA A 12 13.63 -10.20 -2.93
CA ALA A 12 14.78 -9.50 -3.50
C ALA A 12 14.63 -9.42 -5.03
N GLY A 13 14.81 -8.21 -5.56
CA GLY A 13 14.71 -7.96 -6.99
C GLY A 13 13.31 -7.68 -7.49
N LYS A 14 12.29 -7.76 -6.63
CA LYS A 14 10.90 -7.54 -7.04
C LYS A 14 10.36 -6.17 -6.65
N GLU A 15 11.15 -5.36 -5.97
CA GLU A 15 10.70 -4.10 -5.40
C GLU A 15 10.13 -3.16 -6.46
N ARG A 16 10.81 -3.04 -7.58
CA ARG A 16 10.39 -2.11 -8.64
C ARG A 16 9.07 -2.52 -9.27
N GLN A 17 8.88 -3.81 -9.53
CA GLN A 17 7.63 -4.26 -10.14
C GLN A 17 6.46 -4.13 -9.18
N ILE A 18 6.68 -4.31 -7.89
CA ILE A 18 5.65 -4.11 -6.88
C ILE A 18 5.27 -2.63 -6.82
N LEU A 19 6.27 -1.76 -6.80
CA LEU A 19 6.05 -0.31 -6.79
C LEU A 19 5.23 0.12 -8.01
N GLU A 20 5.58 -0.37 -9.19
CA GLU A 20 4.87 0.00 -10.41
C GLU A 20 3.42 -0.49 -10.40
N ALA A 21 3.20 -1.70 -9.91
CA ALA A 21 1.85 -2.24 -9.81
C ALA A 21 0.99 -1.41 -8.85
N LEU A 22 1.55 -1.02 -7.71
CA LEU A 22 0.82 -0.18 -6.76
C LEU A 22 0.58 1.22 -7.31
N ASN A 23 1.60 1.79 -7.94
CA ASN A 23 1.51 3.16 -8.45
C ASN A 23 0.47 3.31 -9.57
N SER A 24 0.08 2.22 -10.20
CA SER A 24 -0.95 2.26 -11.25
C SER A 24 -2.36 2.32 -10.69
N ASN A 25 -2.53 2.11 -9.39
CA ASN A 25 -3.86 2.13 -8.74
C ASN A 25 -4.15 3.53 -8.20
N GLU A 26 -5.33 4.06 -8.54
CA GLU A 26 -5.67 5.44 -8.16
C GLU A 26 -5.87 5.65 -6.66
N SER A 27 -6.13 4.58 -5.91
CA SER A 27 -6.24 4.69 -4.45
C SER A 27 -4.89 4.82 -3.77
N VAL A 28 -3.80 4.50 -4.47
CA VAL A 28 -2.45 4.66 -3.96
C VAL A 28 -2.01 6.09 -4.27
N VAL A 29 -1.95 6.92 -3.24
CA VAL A 29 -1.63 8.34 -3.42
C VAL A 29 -0.15 8.62 -3.29
N ASP A 30 0.61 7.70 -2.69
CA ASP A 30 2.05 7.82 -2.58
C ASP A 30 2.63 6.42 -2.35
N VAL A 31 3.77 6.13 -2.98
CA VAL A 31 4.45 4.85 -2.80
C VAL A 31 5.95 5.06 -2.98
N SER A 32 6.73 4.46 -2.09
CA SER A 32 8.19 4.62 -2.10
C SER A 32 8.86 3.30 -1.76
N ILE A 33 10.04 3.09 -2.35
CA ILE A 33 10.97 2.05 -1.90
C ILE A 33 11.78 2.67 -0.76
N VAL A 34 11.87 1.96 0.35
CA VAL A 34 12.50 2.48 1.57
C VAL A 34 13.53 1.48 2.07
N TYR A 35 14.37 1.92 2.98
CA TYR A 35 15.31 1.06 3.68
C TYR A 35 14.83 0.86 5.10
N GLY A 36 15.03 -0.34 5.64
CA GLY A 36 14.66 -0.66 7.00
C GLY A 36 14.00 -2.01 7.10
N GLN A 37 13.10 -2.14 8.05
CA GLN A 37 12.40 -3.40 8.29
C GLN A 37 11.50 -3.78 7.11
N TYR A 38 10.98 -2.80 6.40
CA TYR A 38 10.14 -3.02 5.22
C TYR A 38 10.84 -2.44 4.01
N ASP A 39 10.42 -2.89 2.83
CA ASP A 39 11.05 -2.49 1.57
C ASP A 39 10.26 -1.42 0.84
N ILE A 40 8.94 -1.42 1.01
CA ILE A 40 8.05 -0.49 0.33
C ILE A 40 7.03 0.04 1.32
N ILE A 41 6.72 1.33 1.21
CA ILE A 41 5.62 1.93 1.95
C ILE A 41 4.67 2.59 0.95
N ALA A 42 3.38 2.30 1.08
CA ALA A 42 2.35 2.88 0.23
C ALA A 42 1.31 3.56 1.09
N LYS A 43 0.97 4.80 0.75
CA LYS A 43 -0.17 5.47 1.37
C LYS A 43 -1.37 5.31 0.47
N ILE A 44 -2.47 4.81 1.03
CA ILE A 44 -3.72 4.63 0.30
C ILE A 44 -4.82 5.48 0.92
N VAL A 45 -5.71 5.95 0.06
CA VAL A 45 -6.90 6.69 0.48
C VAL A 45 -8.09 6.02 -0.20
N LEU A 46 -9.01 5.53 0.63
CA LEU A 46 -10.22 4.86 0.15
C LEU A 46 -11.43 5.78 0.38
N THR A 47 -12.27 5.88 -0.62
CA THR A 47 -13.48 6.68 -0.57
C THR A 47 -14.67 5.82 -0.18
N GLU A 48 -15.86 6.42 -0.06
CA GLU A 48 -17.08 5.67 0.23
C GLU A 48 -17.33 4.61 -0.83
N GLY A 49 -17.75 3.43 -0.38
CA GLY A 49 -17.95 2.29 -1.26
C GLY A 49 -16.75 1.38 -1.36
N ASP A 50 -15.57 1.87 -1.00
CA ASP A 50 -14.36 1.06 -0.94
C ASP A 50 -14.10 0.66 0.50
N ASN A 51 -13.44 -0.48 0.69
CA ASN A 51 -13.02 -0.90 2.02
C ASN A 51 -11.63 -1.51 1.97
N LEU A 52 -10.96 -1.46 3.10
CA LEU A 52 -9.58 -1.92 3.20
C LEU A 52 -9.42 -3.42 2.93
N PRO A 53 -10.27 -4.31 3.48
CA PRO A 53 -10.13 -5.73 3.17
C PRO A 53 -10.21 -6.03 1.68
N SER A 54 -11.15 -5.43 0.95
CA SER A 54 -11.26 -5.63 -0.49
C SER A 54 -10.03 -5.10 -1.22
N PHE A 55 -9.54 -3.92 -0.83
CA PHE A 55 -8.33 -3.37 -1.42
C PHE A 55 -7.15 -4.32 -1.24
N MET A 56 -6.97 -4.83 -0.03
CA MET A 56 -5.85 -5.74 0.25
C MET A 56 -5.98 -7.03 -0.56
N MET A 57 -7.17 -7.61 -0.65
CA MET A 57 -7.39 -8.86 -1.36
C MET A 57 -7.31 -8.73 -2.86
N ASP A 58 -7.85 -7.63 -3.41
CA ASP A 58 -8.00 -7.49 -4.86
C ASP A 58 -6.83 -6.76 -5.51
N VAL A 59 -6.15 -5.88 -4.78
CA VAL A 59 -5.07 -5.07 -5.32
C VAL A 59 -3.70 -5.53 -4.83
N VAL A 60 -3.53 -5.69 -3.52
CA VAL A 60 -2.21 -5.93 -2.95
C VAL A 60 -1.80 -7.40 -3.04
N ARG A 61 -2.64 -8.30 -2.56
CA ARG A 61 -2.28 -9.73 -2.53
C ARG A 61 -1.97 -10.35 -3.89
N PRO A 62 -2.64 -9.96 -4.98
CA PRO A 62 -2.30 -10.54 -6.29
C PRO A 62 -0.95 -10.11 -6.83
N ILE A 63 -0.31 -9.08 -6.26
CA ILE A 63 0.98 -8.61 -6.75
C ILE A 63 2.05 -9.64 -6.43
N GLU A 64 2.73 -10.10 -7.48
CA GLU A 64 3.81 -11.08 -7.34
C GLU A 64 5.03 -10.45 -6.68
N GLY A 65 5.65 -11.19 -5.77
CA GLY A 65 6.88 -10.76 -5.12
C GLY A 65 6.69 -10.21 -3.71
N ILE A 66 5.46 -10.07 -3.25
CA ILE A 66 5.19 -9.63 -1.89
C ILE A 66 5.33 -10.80 -0.94
N ARG A 67 6.20 -10.65 0.08
CA ARG A 67 6.43 -11.68 1.10
C ARG A 67 5.52 -11.48 2.30
N GLY A 68 5.21 -10.25 2.63
CA GLY A 68 4.36 -9.95 3.77
C GLY A 68 3.99 -8.49 3.79
N THR A 69 2.94 -8.17 4.52
CA THR A 69 2.46 -6.79 4.65
C THR A 69 2.06 -6.50 6.08
N SER A 70 2.13 -5.23 6.43
CA SER A 70 1.58 -4.71 7.68
C SER A 70 0.83 -3.44 7.34
N THR A 71 -0.37 -3.29 7.86
CA THR A 71 -1.21 -2.14 7.54
C THR A 71 -1.44 -1.30 8.77
N LEU A 72 -1.21 0.00 8.63
CA LEU A 72 -1.45 0.98 9.69
C LEU A 72 -2.57 1.89 9.25
N LEU A 73 -3.64 1.93 10.03
CA LEU A 73 -4.74 2.86 9.77
C LEU A 73 -4.39 4.22 10.34
N SER A 74 -4.63 5.26 9.57
CA SER A 74 -4.41 6.61 10.06
C SER A 74 -5.52 6.97 11.06
N ALA A 75 -5.14 7.34 12.27
CA ALA A 75 -6.08 7.80 13.29
C ALA A 75 -6.47 9.25 13.04
N TYR A 76 -5.54 10.03 12.50
CA TYR A 76 -5.76 11.43 12.18
C TYR A 76 -4.81 11.83 11.06
N ASP A 77 -5.34 12.37 9.98
CA ASP A 77 -4.54 12.84 8.85
C ASP A 77 -4.97 14.29 8.56
N PRO A 78 -4.12 15.28 8.89
CA PRO A 78 -4.51 16.69 8.71
C PRO A 78 -4.71 17.09 7.24
N SER A 79 -4.19 16.31 6.29
CA SER A 79 -4.41 16.57 4.88
C SER A 79 -5.72 15.97 4.36
N ARG A 80 -6.42 15.17 5.20
CA ARG A 80 -7.66 14.47 4.83
C ARG A 80 -8.67 14.65 5.96
N PRO A 81 -9.59 15.61 5.88
CA PRO A 81 -10.59 15.83 6.92
C PRO A 81 -11.55 14.65 7.09
#